data_55fde7e0083195006a7de69cfa29899f
#
_entry.id   55fde7e0083195006a7de69cfa29899f
#
_cell.length_a   1.000
_cell.length_b   1.000
_cell.length_c   1.000
_cell.angle_alpha   90.00
_cell.angle_beta   90.00
_cell.angle_gamma   90.00
#
_symmetry.space_group_name_H-M   'P 1'
#
loop_
_entity.id
_entity.type
_entity.pdbx_description
1 polymer ?
#
loop_
_entity_poly.entity_id
_entity_poly.type
_entity_poly.pdbx_seq_one_letter_code
_entity_poly.pdbx_strand_id
1 'polypeptide(L)'
;MKVSILVPVYAVEAYIAECAQSLFGQDYRDLEYIFVDDCSPDNSISVLKEVLTAFSERANQVKIIRHEQNKGVGAARQTAFEHATGEAIMHADSDDIMPSHAVSALVETMQTGNYDIVTGAYTTYENHSEGAVNLSPNMPRERYVSLLLCQNKVKNNLWARLYRRAFLLEQGIDFKLGINYCEDYTVIARAFFTARFTTTDALVYGYRIDNITSYTHQISRRSLISMVKANAVVIDFYRRNDVEGRYHQALDMGLLNMYRDAMRNGMRVNEIATYCSFKPLKRRNRMFLQAMTTWLPLKISDILYRVYRKMWEWC
;
A
#
# COMPACT_ATOMS: atom_id res chain seq x y z
N MET A 1 -4.59 17.93 16.35
CA MET A 1 -4.70 17.53 14.91
C MET A 1 -5.59 16.30 14.84
N LYS A 2 -6.73 16.41 14.21
CA LYS A 2 -7.64 15.27 14.06
C LYS A 2 -7.07 14.25 13.08
N VAL A 3 -7.10 12.96 13.47
CA VAL A 3 -6.62 11.85 12.61
C VAL A 3 -7.78 10.94 12.25
N SER A 4 -7.95 10.65 10.96
CA SER A 4 -8.90 9.66 10.44
C SER A 4 -8.19 8.32 10.24
N ILE A 5 -8.66 7.26 10.90
CA ILE A 5 -8.19 5.89 10.68
C ILE A 5 -9.15 5.21 9.71
N LEU A 6 -8.63 4.77 8.56
CA LEU A 6 -9.38 4.22 7.43
C LEU A 6 -9.24 2.71 7.40
N VAL A 7 -10.35 1.99 7.55
CA VAL A 7 -10.36 0.53 7.74
C VAL A 7 -11.31 -0.13 6.74
N PRO A 8 -10.80 -0.76 5.67
CA PRO A 8 -11.62 -1.60 4.80
C PRO A 8 -11.93 -2.93 5.51
N VAL A 9 -13.18 -3.38 5.43
CA VAL A 9 -13.65 -4.60 6.10
C VAL A 9 -14.28 -5.54 5.08
N TYR A 10 -13.76 -6.77 4.97
CA TYR A 10 -14.35 -7.84 4.17
C TYR A 10 -13.90 -9.21 4.64
N ALA A 11 -14.84 -10.06 5.10
CA ALA A 11 -14.59 -11.45 5.50
C ALA A 11 -13.44 -11.62 6.52
N VAL A 12 -13.50 -10.85 7.62
CA VAL A 12 -12.46 -10.80 8.68
C VAL A 12 -13.03 -11.08 10.09
N GLU A 13 -14.13 -11.82 10.19
CA GLU A 13 -14.81 -12.13 11.46
C GLU A 13 -13.84 -12.66 12.53
N ALA A 14 -12.85 -13.47 12.13
CA ALA A 14 -11.87 -14.05 13.06
C ALA A 14 -10.86 -13.04 13.63
N TYR A 15 -10.68 -11.87 13.00
CA TYR A 15 -9.59 -10.95 13.31
C TYR A 15 -10.08 -9.57 13.75
N ILE A 16 -11.27 -9.15 13.29
CA ILE A 16 -11.77 -7.79 13.47
C ILE A 16 -11.93 -7.39 14.94
N ALA A 17 -12.16 -8.34 15.85
CA ALA A 17 -12.26 -8.04 17.28
C ALA A 17 -10.93 -7.51 17.85
N GLU A 18 -9.83 -8.20 17.57
CA GLU A 18 -8.50 -7.82 18.03
C GLU A 18 -8.04 -6.51 17.36
N CYS A 19 -8.28 -6.38 16.06
CA CYS A 19 -8.05 -5.15 15.33
C CYS A 19 -8.79 -3.97 15.97
N ALA A 20 -10.11 -4.06 16.14
CA ALA A 20 -10.94 -3.00 16.71
C ALA A 20 -10.52 -2.62 18.13
N GLN A 21 -10.20 -3.59 19.00
CA GLN A 21 -9.66 -3.35 20.34
C GLN A 21 -8.36 -2.53 20.28
N SER A 22 -7.44 -2.86 19.38
CA SER A 22 -6.18 -2.14 19.21
C SER A 22 -6.39 -0.70 18.71
N LEU A 23 -7.36 -0.50 17.83
CA LEU A 23 -7.70 0.81 17.30
C LEU A 23 -8.40 1.70 18.34
N PHE A 24 -9.39 1.17 19.05
CA PHE A 24 -10.12 1.92 20.09
C PHE A 24 -9.27 2.17 21.33
N GLY A 25 -8.26 1.33 21.59
CA GLY A 25 -7.30 1.46 22.67
C GLY A 25 -6.18 2.49 22.44
N GLN A 26 -6.21 3.28 21.35
CA GLN A 26 -5.21 4.31 21.12
C GLN A 26 -5.23 5.39 22.19
N ASP A 27 -4.04 5.83 22.65
CA ASP A 27 -3.86 6.88 23.64
C ASP A 27 -4.19 8.29 23.10
N TYR A 28 -4.24 8.45 21.78
CA TYR A 28 -4.60 9.68 21.11
C TYR A 28 -6.13 9.89 21.10
N ARG A 29 -6.59 11.08 21.44
CA ARG A 29 -8.02 11.34 21.66
C ARG A 29 -8.76 11.87 20.44
N ASP A 30 -8.13 12.73 19.66
CA ASP A 30 -8.78 13.43 18.52
C ASP A 30 -8.76 12.56 17.27
N LEU A 31 -9.57 11.49 17.31
CA LEU A 31 -9.67 10.44 16.30
C LEU A 31 -11.07 10.38 15.68
N GLU A 32 -11.12 9.93 14.44
CA GLU A 32 -12.29 9.32 13.85
C GLU A 32 -11.90 8.00 13.17
N TYR A 33 -12.80 7.05 13.24
CA TYR A 33 -12.62 5.73 12.63
C TYR A 33 -13.65 5.55 11.53
N ILE A 34 -13.20 5.21 10.33
CA ILE A 34 -14.06 4.99 9.17
C ILE A 34 -13.89 3.56 8.71
N PHE A 35 -14.82 2.72 9.15
CA PHE A 35 -14.90 1.34 8.68
C PHE A 35 -15.78 1.28 7.45
N VAL A 36 -15.28 0.67 6.38
CA VAL A 36 -16.05 0.44 5.16
C VAL A 36 -16.27 -1.05 4.99
N ASP A 37 -17.48 -1.49 5.26
CA ASP A 37 -17.95 -2.85 5.00
C ASP A 37 -18.16 -3.03 3.49
N ASP A 38 -17.25 -3.75 2.85
CA ASP A 38 -17.36 -4.04 1.42
C ASP A 38 -18.29 -5.23 1.14
N CYS A 39 -19.47 -5.20 1.76
CA CYS A 39 -20.48 -6.26 1.69
C CYS A 39 -19.96 -7.61 2.22
N SER A 40 -19.41 -7.61 3.44
CA SER A 40 -18.92 -8.82 4.11
C SER A 40 -20.02 -9.89 4.19
N PRO A 41 -19.68 -11.15 3.81
CA PRO A 41 -20.64 -12.27 3.88
C PRO A 41 -20.73 -12.89 5.28
N ASP A 42 -19.85 -12.50 6.20
CA ASP A 42 -19.70 -13.04 7.56
C ASP A 42 -20.20 -12.05 8.63
N ASN A 43 -19.92 -12.33 9.91
CA ASN A 43 -20.34 -11.50 11.03
C ASN A 43 -19.35 -10.39 11.40
N SER A 44 -18.37 -10.05 10.56
CA SER A 44 -17.33 -9.03 10.85
C SER A 44 -17.91 -7.74 11.45
N ILE A 45 -19.00 -7.22 10.89
CA ILE A 45 -19.60 -5.95 11.37
C ILE A 45 -20.35 -6.13 12.69
N SER A 46 -20.95 -7.28 12.94
CA SER A 46 -21.59 -7.58 14.22
C SER A 46 -20.57 -7.65 15.34
N VAL A 47 -19.45 -8.35 15.11
CA VAL A 47 -18.31 -8.44 16.03
C VAL A 47 -17.69 -7.06 16.29
N LEU A 48 -17.48 -6.25 15.25
CA LEU A 48 -16.99 -4.87 15.40
C LEU A 48 -17.89 -4.04 16.33
N LYS A 49 -19.21 -4.11 16.13
CA LYS A 49 -20.18 -3.38 16.97
C LYS A 49 -20.20 -3.87 18.41
N GLU A 50 -20.04 -5.17 18.63
CA GLU A 50 -19.94 -5.75 19.97
C GLU A 50 -18.70 -5.20 20.70
N VAL A 51 -17.53 -5.21 20.05
CA VAL A 51 -16.30 -4.61 20.62
C VAL A 51 -16.52 -3.13 20.96
N LEU A 52 -17.17 -2.37 20.07
CA LEU A 52 -17.43 -0.95 20.30
C LEU A 52 -18.26 -0.69 21.58
N THR A 53 -19.11 -1.61 22.03
CA THR A 53 -19.86 -1.45 23.28
C THR A 53 -18.96 -1.34 24.51
N ALA A 54 -17.78 -1.98 24.48
CA ALA A 54 -16.79 -1.90 25.55
C ALA A 54 -15.95 -0.59 25.51
N PHE A 55 -16.03 0.15 24.41
CA PHE A 55 -15.35 1.45 24.18
C PHE A 55 -16.36 2.55 23.90
N SER A 56 -17.36 2.67 24.77
CA SER A 56 -18.50 3.60 24.56
C SER A 56 -18.08 5.06 24.37
N GLU A 57 -16.95 5.48 24.93
CA GLU A 57 -16.35 6.80 24.74
C GLU A 57 -15.88 7.06 23.30
N ARG A 58 -15.63 6.00 22.51
CA ARG A 58 -15.28 6.07 21.10
C ARG A 58 -16.50 6.06 20.16
N ALA A 59 -17.69 5.76 20.66
CA ALA A 59 -18.88 5.53 19.82
C ALA A 59 -19.17 6.68 18.85
N ASN A 60 -19.04 7.93 19.31
CA ASN A 60 -19.25 9.13 18.48
C ASN A 60 -18.10 9.40 17.47
N GLN A 61 -17.00 8.66 17.55
CA GLN A 61 -15.86 8.77 16.67
C GLN A 61 -15.89 7.71 15.55
N VAL A 62 -16.80 6.72 15.63
CA VAL A 62 -16.88 5.60 14.71
C VAL A 62 -17.97 5.81 13.67
N LYS A 63 -17.60 5.68 12.40
CA LYS A 63 -18.48 5.66 11.26
C LYS A 63 -18.35 4.32 10.54
N ILE A 64 -19.47 3.63 10.35
CA ILE A 64 -19.52 2.37 9.56
C ILE A 64 -20.33 2.65 8.30
N ILE A 65 -19.71 2.43 7.15
CA ILE A 65 -20.30 2.61 5.82
C ILE A 65 -20.37 1.23 5.19
N ARG A 66 -21.51 0.88 4.58
CA ARG A 66 -21.68 -0.40 3.90
C ARG A 66 -21.86 -0.20 2.40
N HIS A 67 -21.11 -0.95 1.61
CA HIS A 67 -21.36 -1.06 0.18
C HIS A 67 -22.54 -2.02 -0.09
N GLU A 68 -23.31 -1.75 -1.12
CA GLU A 68 -24.41 -2.61 -1.55
C GLU A 68 -23.95 -3.97 -2.13
N GLN A 69 -22.70 -3.98 -2.65
CA GLN A 69 -22.03 -5.16 -3.18
C GLN A 69 -20.52 -5.04 -2.96
N ASN A 70 -19.80 -6.16 -3.01
CA ASN A 70 -18.35 -6.16 -2.96
C ASN A 70 -17.77 -5.42 -4.18
N LYS A 71 -17.06 -4.31 -3.93
CA LYS A 71 -16.39 -3.48 -4.91
C LYS A 71 -14.87 -3.65 -4.89
N GLY A 72 -14.36 -4.35 -3.88
CA GLY A 72 -12.94 -4.62 -3.63
C GLY A 72 -12.25 -3.56 -2.77
N VAL A 73 -11.10 -3.94 -2.23
CA VAL A 73 -10.35 -3.16 -1.23
C VAL A 73 -10.00 -1.75 -1.71
N GLY A 74 -9.65 -1.58 -2.98
CA GLY A 74 -9.37 -0.25 -3.55
C GLY A 74 -10.57 0.69 -3.48
N ALA A 75 -11.77 0.19 -3.77
CA ALA A 75 -13.01 0.97 -3.66
C ALA A 75 -13.37 1.25 -2.18
N ALA A 76 -13.17 0.28 -1.28
CA ALA A 76 -13.41 0.48 0.14
C ALA A 76 -12.48 1.55 0.72
N ARG A 77 -11.19 1.54 0.37
CA ARG A 77 -10.22 2.58 0.76
C ARG A 77 -10.59 3.96 0.19
N GLN A 78 -11.05 4.01 -1.08
CA GLN A 78 -11.51 5.27 -1.69
C GLN A 78 -12.73 5.82 -0.94
N THR A 79 -13.72 4.99 -0.67
CA THR A 79 -14.89 5.39 0.11
C THR A 79 -14.51 5.89 1.51
N ALA A 80 -13.58 5.20 2.19
CA ALA A 80 -13.08 5.65 3.50
C ALA A 80 -12.39 7.02 3.39
N PHE A 81 -11.54 7.22 2.39
CA PHE A 81 -10.83 8.48 2.14
C PHE A 81 -11.78 9.65 1.86
N GLU A 82 -12.82 9.44 1.06
CA GLU A 82 -13.85 10.46 0.74
C GLU A 82 -14.63 10.91 1.98
N HIS A 83 -14.79 10.03 2.96
CA HIS A 83 -15.51 10.33 4.20
C HIS A 83 -14.61 10.82 5.34
N ALA A 84 -13.29 10.84 5.14
CA ALA A 84 -12.33 11.34 6.12
C ALA A 84 -12.42 12.85 6.27
N THR A 85 -12.46 13.32 7.52
CA THR A 85 -12.51 14.74 7.86
C THR A 85 -11.28 15.21 8.65
N GLY A 86 -10.42 14.27 9.07
CA GLY A 86 -9.19 14.57 9.81
C GLY A 86 -8.19 15.37 8.99
N GLU A 87 -7.33 16.11 9.67
CA GLU A 87 -6.19 16.81 9.07
C GLU A 87 -5.12 15.85 8.57
N ALA A 88 -5.05 14.67 9.23
CA ALA A 88 -4.20 13.57 8.81
C ALA A 88 -5.01 12.27 8.71
N ILE A 89 -4.50 11.32 7.94
CA ILE A 89 -5.10 9.99 7.77
C ILE A 89 -4.08 8.88 8.01
N MET A 90 -4.56 7.77 8.54
CA MET A 90 -3.86 6.49 8.61
C MET A 90 -4.71 5.40 7.96
N HIS A 91 -4.06 4.42 7.37
CA HIS A 91 -4.71 3.19 6.93
C HIS A 91 -4.40 2.06 7.91
N ALA A 92 -5.41 1.28 8.27
CA ALA A 92 -5.26 0.04 9.02
C ALA A 92 -6.03 -1.07 8.28
N ASP A 93 -5.40 -2.23 8.13
CA ASP A 93 -6.07 -3.42 7.61
C ASP A 93 -6.84 -4.09 8.74
N SER A 94 -8.02 -4.60 8.45
CA SER A 94 -8.97 -5.07 9.46
C SER A 94 -8.62 -6.41 10.10
N ASP A 95 -7.52 -7.01 9.68
CA ASP A 95 -6.90 -8.21 10.27
C ASP A 95 -5.61 -7.93 11.04
N ASP A 96 -5.14 -6.67 11.04
CA ASP A 96 -3.90 -6.23 11.69
C ASP A 96 -4.14 -5.57 13.06
N ILE A 97 -3.07 -5.24 13.77
CA ILE A 97 -3.13 -4.58 15.08
C ILE A 97 -2.26 -3.32 15.12
N MET A 98 -2.57 -2.42 16.04
CA MET A 98 -1.78 -1.20 16.27
C MET A 98 -1.41 -1.07 17.75
N PRO A 99 -0.13 -0.83 18.09
CA PRO A 99 0.27 -0.45 19.45
C PRO A 99 -0.50 0.79 19.93
N SER A 100 -0.83 0.85 21.22
CA SER A 100 -1.68 1.93 21.77
C SER A 100 -1.14 3.35 21.58
N HIS A 101 0.17 3.50 21.44
CA HIS A 101 0.87 4.78 21.21
C HIS A 101 1.14 5.08 19.71
N ALA A 102 0.61 4.29 18.80
CA ALA A 102 0.97 4.39 17.37
C ALA A 102 0.58 5.74 16.78
N VAL A 103 -0.62 6.23 17.06
CA VAL A 103 -1.08 7.51 16.51
C VAL A 103 -0.34 8.67 17.14
N SER A 104 -0.17 8.69 18.48
CA SER A 104 0.54 9.78 19.18
C SER A 104 1.98 9.91 18.69
N ALA A 105 2.72 8.82 18.56
CA ALA A 105 4.10 8.83 18.08
C ALA A 105 4.24 9.37 16.65
N LEU A 106 3.33 9.00 15.74
CA LEU A 106 3.34 9.52 14.37
C LEU A 106 2.94 11.00 14.30
N VAL A 107 1.96 11.42 15.11
CA VAL A 107 1.53 12.82 15.19
C VAL A 107 2.64 13.69 15.76
N GLU A 108 3.29 13.28 16.85
CA GLU A 108 4.44 13.98 17.43
C GLU A 108 5.52 14.16 16.37
N THR A 109 5.90 13.08 15.67
CA THR A 109 6.90 13.16 14.62
C THR A 109 6.47 14.09 13.48
N MET A 110 5.19 14.07 13.06
CA MET A 110 4.68 14.95 12.00
C MET A 110 4.75 16.43 12.41
N GLN A 111 4.60 16.74 13.68
CA GLN A 111 4.62 18.09 14.23
C GLN A 111 6.05 18.66 14.39
N THR A 112 7.11 17.81 14.41
CA THR A 112 8.49 18.28 14.49
C THR A 112 8.97 19.04 13.24
N GLY A 113 8.24 18.88 12.13
CA GLY A 113 8.58 19.54 10.86
C GLY A 113 7.37 19.66 9.94
N ASN A 114 7.62 20.23 8.78
CA ASN A 114 6.56 20.39 7.77
C ASN A 114 6.51 19.15 6.86
N TYR A 115 6.18 17.98 7.45
CA TYR A 115 6.12 16.71 6.75
C TYR A 115 4.72 16.43 6.19
N ASP A 116 4.68 15.84 5.00
CA ASP A 116 3.47 15.41 4.33
C ASP A 116 3.17 13.93 4.64
N ILE A 117 4.24 13.13 4.88
CA ILE A 117 4.16 11.72 5.25
C ILE A 117 5.16 11.41 6.37
N VAL A 118 4.71 10.70 7.40
CA VAL A 118 5.56 10.10 8.44
C VAL A 118 5.39 8.59 8.37
N THR A 119 6.51 7.85 8.38
CA THR A 119 6.51 6.38 8.39
C THR A 119 7.11 5.87 9.68
N GLY A 120 6.41 5.03 10.41
CA GLY A 120 6.90 4.35 11.61
C GLY A 120 7.48 2.97 11.34
N ALA A 121 7.99 2.34 12.40
CA ALA A 121 8.40 0.96 12.39
C ALA A 121 7.19 0.02 12.49
N TYR A 122 7.37 -1.22 12.01
CA TYR A 122 6.36 -2.28 12.15
C TYR A 122 6.99 -3.60 12.54
N THR A 123 6.19 -4.49 13.08
CA THR A 123 6.55 -5.89 13.33
C THR A 123 5.61 -6.82 12.56
N THR A 124 6.02 -8.07 12.36
CA THR A 124 5.09 -9.14 11.98
C THR A 124 4.40 -9.68 13.23
N TYR A 125 3.16 -10.11 13.06
CA TYR A 125 2.34 -10.65 14.14
C TYR A 125 1.80 -12.02 13.75
N GLU A 126 2.10 -13.02 14.56
CA GLU A 126 1.74 -14.41 14.30
C GLU A 126 1.42 -15.12 15.63
N ASN A 127 0.27 -15.77 15.72
CA ASN A 127 -0.15 -16.54 16.91
C ASN A 127 0.03 -15.75 18.24
N HIS A 128 -0.43 -14.49 18.27
CA HIS A 128 -0.30 -13.56 19.40
C HIS A 128 1.15 -13.24 19.82
N SER A 129 2.11 -13.44 18.92
CA SER A 129 3.52 -13.13 19.14
C SER A 129 4.04 -12.13 18.13
N GLU A 130 4.86 -11.19 18.60
CA GLU A 130 5.53 -10.20 17.76
C GLU A 130 6.84 -10.75 17.20
N GLY A 131 7.08 -10.50 15.92
CA GLY A 131 8.34 -10.79 15.24
C GLY A 131 9.38 -9.68 15.42
N ALA A 132 10.41 -9.71 14.59
CA ALA A 132 11.43 -8.66 14.58
C ALA A 132 10.85 -7.31 14.13
N VAL A 133 11.34 -6.22 14.74
CA VAL A 133 10.99 -4.85 14.36
C VAL A 133 11.64 -4.50 13.02
N ASN A 134 10.83 -4.02 12.10
CA ASN A 134 11.25 -3.56 10.78
C ASN A 134 11.23 -2.04 10.74
N LEU A 135 12.38 -1.43 10.65
CA LEU A 135 12.53 0.02 10.53
C LEU A 135 12.31 0.46 9.08
N SER A 136 11.70 1.62 8.91
CA SER A 136 11.61 2.27 7.60
C SER A 136 12.93 2.98 7.28
N PRO A 137 13.46 2.82 6.06
CA PRO A 137 14.73 3.44 5.72
C PRO A 137 14.61 4.96 5.64
N ASN A 138 15.46 5.67 6.40
CA ASN A 138 15.63 7.11 6.26
C ASN A 138 16.70 7.39 5.18
N MET A 139 16.27 7.98 4.06
CA MET A 139 17.15 8.25 2.93
C MET A 139 16.60 9.41 2.07
N PRO A 140 17.42 10.03 1.19
CA PRO A 140 16.96 11.05 0.26
C PRO A 140 15.78 10.56 -0.60
N ARG A 141 14.83 11.46 -0.87
CA ARG A 141 13.57 11.15 -1.60
C ARG A 141 13.84 10.46 -2.95
N GLU A 142 14.79 10.96 -3.72
CA GLU A 142 15.10 10.42 -5.04
C GLU A 142 15.52 8.93 -4.97
N ARG A 143 16.28 8.57 -3.95
CA ARG A 143 16.69 7.19 -3.70
C ARG A 143 15.52 6.34 -3.23
N TYR A 144 14.73 6.87 -2.29
CA TYR A 144 13.54 6.18 -1.78
C TYR A 144 12.56 5.86 -2.91
N VAL A 145 12.22 6.85 -3.73
CA VAL A 145 11.32 6.70 -4.88
C VAL A 145 11.89 5.71 -5.92
N SER A 146 13.19 5.80 -6.22
CA SER A 146 13.82 4.86 -7.15
C SER A 146 13.73 3.42 -6.67
N LEU A 147 13.97 3.16 -5.39
CA LEU A 147 13.84 1.82 -4.79
C LEU A 147 12.38 1.34 -4.76
N LEU A 148 11.45 2.23 -4.48
CA LEU A 148 10.02 1.96 -4.50
C LEU A 148 9.55 1.54 -5.90
N LEU A 149 9.92 2.30 -6.92
CA LEU A 149 9.56 2.03 -8.32
C LEU A 149 10.16 0.72 -8.84
N CYS A 150 11.38 0.38 -8.42
CA CYS A 150 12.00 -0.90 -8.71
C CYS A 150 11.38 -2.06 -7.89
N GLN A 151 10.40 -1.79 -7.02
CA GLN A 151 9.80 -2.76 -6.09
C GLN A 151 10.86 -3.50 -5.27
N ASN A 152 11.86 -2.76 -4.75
CA ASN A 152 13.03 -3.30 -4.10
C ASN A 152 13.36 -2.56 -2.80
N LYS A 153 13.48 -3.29 -1.69
CA LYS A 153 13.94 -2.80 -0.37
C LYS A 153 13.08 -1.72 0.33
N VAL A 154 12.10 -1.18 -0.35
CA VAL A 154 11.13 -0.24 0.24
C VAL A 154 9.74 -0.84 0.10
N LYS A 155 9.03 -0.91 1.21
CA LYS A 155 7.66 -1.42 1.22
C LYS A 155 6.69 -0.38 0.68
N ASN A 156 5.74 -0.82 -0.10
CA ASN A 156 4.68 0.00 -0.68
C ASN A 156 3.34 -0.09 0.08
N ASN A 157 3.37 -0.59 1.32
CA ASN A 157 2.21 -0.64 2.19
C ASN A 157 1.68 0.75 2.56
N LEU A 158 0.37 0.90 2.70
CA LEU A 158 -0.29 2.11 3.17
C LEU A 158 -0.25 2.26 4.69
N TRP A 159 -0.29 1.15 5.41
CA TRP A 159 -0.23 1.11 6.87
C TRP A 159 1.15 1.49 7.43
N ALA A 160 1.22 1.69 8.74
CA ALA A 160 2.38 2.23 9.48
C ALA A 160 2.79 3.64 9.01
N ARG A 161 1.87 4.40 8.43
CA ARG A 161 2.11 5.77 7.96
C ARG A 161 0.99 6.72 8.35
N LEU A 162 1.40 7.96 8.62
CA LEU A 162 0.50 9.10 8.78
C LEU A 162 0.69 10.02 7.57
N TYR A 163 -0.41 10.39 6.95
CA TYR A 163 -0.44 11.24 5.75
C TYR A 163 -1.16 12.54 6.08
N ARG A 164 -0.61 13.68 5.68
CA ARG A 164 -1.35 14.94 5.69
C ARG A 164 -2.44 14.90 4.62
N ARG A 165 -3.71 14.98 5.04
CA ARG A 165 -4.85 14.83 4.13
C ARG A 165 -4.86 15.92 3.03
N ALA A 166 -4.60 17.18 3.40
CA ALA A 166 -4.54 18.29 2.44
C ALA A 166 -3.52 18.02 1.32
N PHE A 167 -2.33 17.50 1.66
CA PHE A 167 -1.33 17.13 0.67
C PHE A 167 -1.85 16.10 -0.33
N LEU A 168 -2.51 15.03 0.13
CA LEU A 168 -3.04 14.01 -0.79
C LEU A 168 -4.09 14.59 -1.74
N LEU A 169 -4.97 15.46 -1.24
CA LEU A 169 -5.99 16.13 -2.04
C LEU A 169 -5.37 17.08 -3.08
N GLU A 170 -4.41 17.91 -2.67
CA GLU A 170 -3.70 18.85 -3.55
C GLU A 170 -2.92 18.15 -4.65
N GLN A 171 -2.35 16.98 -4.36
CA GLN A 171 -1.63 16.17 -5.35
C GLN A 171 -2.56 15.27 -6.18
N GLY A 172 -3.87 15.29 -5.97
CA GLY A 172 -4.83 14.44 -6.67
C GLY A 172 -4.57 12.95 -6.44
N ILE A 173 -4.13 12.57 -5.25
CA ILE A 173 -3.88 11.18 -4.88
C ILE A 173 -5.20 10.52 -4.49
N ASP A 174 -5.57 9.50 -5.20
CA ASP A 174 -6.80 8.73 -5.05
C ASP A 174 -6.54 7.22 -5.24
N PHE A 175 -7.47 6.39 -4.85
CA PHE A 175 -7.48 4.97 -5.18
C PHE A 175 -8.16 4.75 -6.54
N LYS A 176 -7.50 4.02 -7.43
CA LYS A 176 -8.03 3.75 -8.77
C LYS A 176 -9.01 2.58 -8.73
N LEU A 177 -10.25 2.84 -9.12
CA LEU A 177 -11.29 1.82 -9.17
C LEU A 177 -10.90 0.62 -10.04
N GLY A 178 -11.23 -0.58 -9.57
CA GLY A 178 -10.90 -1.82 -10.26
C GLY A 178 -9.44 -2.26 -10.12
N ILE A 179 -8.67 -1.62 -9.23
CA ILE A 179 -7.34 -2.06 -8.79
C ILE A 179 -7.48 -2.48 -7.32
N ASN A 180 -7.49 -3.79 -7.08
CA ASN A 180 -7.68 -4.41 -5.76
C ASN A 180 -6.47 -5.25 -5.32
N TYR A 181 -5.41 -5.27 -6.10
CA TYR A 181 -4.10 -5.83 -5.77
C TYR A 181 -3.03 -4.86 -6.26
N CYS A 182 -2.12 -4.47 -5.39
CA CYS A 182 -1.17 -3.36 -5.59
C CYS A 182 -1.87 -1.98 -5.71
N GLU A 183 -3.05 -1.79 -5.13
CA GLU A 183 -3.71 -0.49 -5.03
C GLU A 183 -2.89 0.49 -4.20
N ASP A 184 -2.26 -0.02 -3.12
CA ASP A 184 -1.31 0.69 -2.28
C ASP A 184 -0.12 1.26 -3.07
N TYR A 185 0.44 0.47 -3.99
CA TYR A 185 1.53 0.92 -4.86
C TYR A 185 1.12 2.13 -5.71
N THR A 186 -0.13 2.18 -6.19
CA THR A 186 -0.61 3.32 -6.98
C THR A 186 -0.64 4.61 -6.17
N VAL A 187 -0.99 4.53 -4.89
CA VAL A 187 -1.04 5.68 -3.97
C VAL A 187 0.36 6.09 -3.54
N ILE A 188 1.13 5.15 -2.99
CA ILE A 188 2.45 5.39 -2.42
C ILE A 188 3.43 5.94 -3.46
N ALA A 189 3.50 5.32 -4.64
CA ALA A 189 4.43 5.76 -5.69
C ALA A 189 4.13 7.20 -6.15
N ARG A 190 2.84 7.59 -6.26
CA ARG A 190 2.45 8.94 -6.64
C ARG A 190 2.67 9.95 -5.51
N ALA A 191 2.32 9.59 -4.28
CA ALA A 191 2.48 10.47 -3.13
C ALA A 191 3.94 10.82 -2.85
N PHE A 192 4.84 9.83 -2.84
CA PHE A 192 6.27 10.07 -2.58
C PHE A 192 7.00 10.84 -3.68
N PHE A 193 6.40 11.04 -4.85
CA PHE A 193 6.99 11.85 -5.92
C PHE A 193 7.32 13.28 -5.47
N THR A 194 6.43 13.92 -4.70
CA THR A 194 6.60 15.29 -4.22
C THR A 194 6.68 15.42 -2.70
N ALA A 195 6.28 14.39 -1.94
CA ALA A 195 6.15 14.45 -0.50
C ALA A 195 7.45 14.87 0.22
N ARG A 196 7.29 15.71 1.23
CA ARG A 196 8.28 15.85 2.30
C ARG A 196 7.97 14.79 3.34
N PHE A 197 8.85 13.84 3.51
CA PHE A 197 8.62 12.74 4.41
C PHE A 197 9.75 12.54 5.41
N THR A 198 9.44 11.89 6.51
CA THR A 198 10.41 11.43 7.51
C THR A 198 10.00 10.07 8.05
N THR A 199 10.88 9.47 8.84
CA THR A 199 10.64 8.21 9.52
C THR A 199 10.80 8.37 11.03
N THR A 200 10.16 7.50 11.80
CA THR A 200 10.39 7.32 13.24
C THR A 200 10.64 5.84 13.53
N ASP A 201 11.46 5.57 14.54
CA ASP A 201 11.74 4.20 15.00
C ASP A 201 10.64 3.67 15.94
N ALA A 202 9.61 4.49 16.24
CA ALA A 202 8.46 4.07 17.03
C ALA A 202 7.76 2.90 16.32
N LEU A 203 7.51 1.81 17.06
CA LEU A 203 6.71 0.68 16.60
C LEU A 203 5.24 1.12 16.56
N VAL A 204 4.66 1.19 15.38
CA VAL A 204 3.30 1.73 15.17
C VAL A 204 2.34 0.73 14.52
N TYR A 205 2.83 -0.46 14.14
CA TYR A 205 1.99 -1.41 13.40
C TYR A 205 2.45 -2.86 13.62
N GLY A 206 1.50 -3.76 13.84
CA GLY A 206 1.66 -5.21 13.86
C GLY A 206 0.97 -5.83 12.66
N TYR A 207 1.76 -6.22 11.64
CA TYR A 207 1.27 -6.84 10.42
C TYR A 207 1.05 -8.34 10.64
N ARG A 208 -0.20 -8.79 10.53
CA ARG A 208 -0.57 -10.20 10.72
C ARG A 208 -0.16 -11.05 9.52
N ILE A 209 0.53 -12.17 9.80
CA ILE A 209 1.03 -13.09 8.77
C ILE A 209 0.36 -14.48 8.81
N ASP A 210 -0.41 -14.77 9.86
CA ASP A 210 -1.12 -16.03 10.02
C ASP A 210 -2.56 -16.05 9.45
N ASN A 211 -3.01 -14.95 8.84
CA ASN A 211 -4.25 -14.92 8.09
C ASN A 211 -4.10 -15.63 6.73
N ILE A 212 -4.37 -16.94 6.70
CA ILE A 212 -4.28 -17.77 5.48
C ILE A 212 -5.30 -17.39 4.39
N THR A 213 -6.36 -16.65 4.77
CA THR A 213 -7.37 -16.14 3.83
C THR A 213 -7.03 -14.78 3.23
N SER A 214 -5.91 -14.20 3.66
CA SER A 214 -5.45 -12.91 3.16
C SER A 214 -5.30 -12.92 1.64
N TYR A 215 -5.73 -11.83 1.02
CA TYR A 215 -5.68 -11.62 -0.44
C TYR A 215 -4.28 -11.80 -1.03
N THR A 216 -3.24 -11.63 -0.22
CA THR A 216 -1.83 -11.76 -0.62
C THR A 216 -1.37 -13.21 -0.74
N HIS A 217 -2.05 -14.17 -0.10
CA HIS A 217 -1.65 -15.58 -0.13
C HIS A 217 -2.06 -16.32 -1.41
N GLN A 218 -3.08 -15.85 -2.14
CA GLN A 218 -3.56 -16.49 -3.36
C GLN A 218 -3.58 -15.52 -4.54
N ILE A 219 -2.52 -15.56 -5.35
CA ILE A 219 -2.45 -14.74 -6.56
C ILE A 219 -3.38 -15.31 -7.63
N SER A 220 -4.53 -14.70 -7.79
CA SER A 220 -5.52 -15.03 -8.82
C SER A 220 -5.19 -14.35 -10.15
N ARG A 221 -5.87 -14.76 -11.23
CA ARG A 221 -5.79 -14.05 -12.52
C ARG A 221 -6.24 -12.59 -12.39
N ARG A 222 -7.24 -12.31 -11.57
CA ARG A 222 -7.70 -10.94 -11.27
C ARG A 222 -6.62 -10.12 -10.56
N SER A 223 -5.90 -10.73 -9.62
CA SER A 223 -4.77 -10.09 -8.93
C SER A 223 -3.65 -9.70 -9.91
N LEU A 224 -3.30 -10.59 -10.87
CA LEU A 224 -2.29 -10.30 -11.89
C LEU A 224 -2.71 -9.15 -12.81
N ILE A 225 -3.95 -9.14 -13.27
CA ILE A 225 -4.49 -8.02 -14.07
C ILE A 225 -4.45 -6.72 -13.28
N SER A 226 -4.83 -6.76 -12.02
CA SER A 226 -4.77 -5.62 -11.11
C SER A 226 -3.34 -5.08 -10.96
N MET A 227 -2.36 -5.97 -10.74
CA MET A 227 -0.94 -5.62 -10.67
C MET A 227 -0.45 -4.91 -11.94
N VAL A 228 -0.81 -5.44 -13.11
CA VAL A 228 -0.44 -4.83 -14.40
C VAL A 228 -1.06 -3.45 -14.55
N LYS A 229 -2.34 -3.28 -14.22
CA LYS A 229 -3.03 -1.99 -14.23
C LYS A 229 -2.41 -1.00 -13.24
N ALA A 230 -2.06 -1.44 -12.03
CA ALA A 230 -1.40 -0.61 -11.03
C ALA A 230 -0.07 -0.06 -11.54
N ASN A 231 0.76 -0.92 -12.16
CA ASN A 231 2.00 -0.49 -12.80
C ASN A 231 1.76 0.49 -13.94
N ALA A 232 0.74 0.27 -14.77
CA ALA A 232 0.39 1.20 -15.84
C ALA A 232 0.03 2.60 -15.31
N VAL A 233 -0.75 2.68 -14.22
CA VAL A 233 -1.09 3.95 -13.56
C VAL A 233 0.16 4.69 -13.07
N VAL A 234 1.08 3.99 -12.42
CA VAL A 234 2.31 4.59 -11.90
C VAL A 234 3.22 5.05 -13.05
N ILE A 235 3.40 4.21 -14.08
CA ILE A 235 4.23 4.57 -15.24
C ILE A 235 3.67 5.79 -15.97
N ASP A 236 2.35 5.84 -16.19
CA ASP A 236 1.69 6.98 -16.82
C ASP A 236 1.90 8.28 -16.03
N PHE A 237 1.71 8.21 -14.70
CA PHE A 237 1.94 9.33 -13.81
C PHE A 237 3.38 9.87 -13.91
N TYR A 238 4.37 9.00 -13.79
CA TYR A 238 5.78 9.43 -13.85
C TYR A 238 6.18 9.95 -15.22
N ARG A 239 5.65 9.38 -16.32
CA ARG A 239 5.92 9.88 -17.67
C ARG A 239 5.40 11.27 -17.92
N ARG A 240 4.32 11.66 -17.22
CA ARG A 240 3.74 13.01 -17.34
C ARG A 240 4.43 14.03 -16.44
N ASN A 241 4.94 13.59 -15.27
CA ASN A 241 5.41 14.49 -14.22
C ASN A 241 6.93 14.53 -14.07
N ASP A 242 7.66 13.45 -14.40
CA ASP A 242 9.13 13.37 -14.31
C ASP A 242 9.78 13.91 -15.59
N VAL A 243 9.62 15.21 -15.83
CA VAL A 243 10.11 15.89 -17.04
C VAL A 243 11.64 15.78 -17.18
N GLU A 244 12.36 15.80 -16.06
CA GLU A 244 13.83 15.72 -16.04
C GLU A 244 14.33 14.28 -16.21
N GLY A 245 13.46 13.28 -16.14
CA GLY A 245 13.81 11.88 -16.33
C GLY A 245 14.60 11.25 -15.19
N ARG A 246 14.51 11.82 -14.00
CA ARG A 246 15.21 11.35 -12.77
C ARG A 246 14.94 9.88 -12.48
N TYR A 247 13.70 9.44 -12.72
CA TYR A 247 13.21 8.10 -12.38
C TYR A 247 13.09 7.16 -13.59
N HIS A 248 13.49 7.58 -14.79
CA HIS A 248 13.33 6.78 -16.02
C HIS A 248 13.93 5.38 -15.90
N GLN A 249 15.09 5.24 -15.25
CA GLN A 249 15.72 3.94 -15.06
C GLN A 249 14.94 3.07 -14.08
N ALA A 250 14.48 3.65 -12.98
CA ALA A 250 13.70 2.94 -11.97
C ALA A 250 12.34 2.48 -12.53
N LEU A 251 11.67 3.34 -13.32
CA LEU A 251 10.45 2.98 -14.05
C LEU A 251 10.66 1.81 -15.01
N ASP A 252 11.73 1.86 -15.78
CA ASP A 252 12.05 0.76 -16.71
C ASP A 252 12.27 -0.55 -15.96
N MET A 253 12.98 -0.50 -14.81
CA MET A 253 13.20 -1.69 -13.98
C MET A 253 11.91 -2.21 -13.37
N GLY A 254 11.03 -1.32 -12.89
CA GLY A 254 9.70 -1.69 -12.40
C GLY A 254 8.85 -2.34 -13.48
N LEU A 255 8.87 -1.79 -14.69
CA LEU A 255 8.18 -2.36 -15.86
C LEU A 255 8.70 -3.76 -16.21
N LEU A 256 10.02 -3.96 -16.25
CA LEU A 256 10.64 -5.27 -16.48
C LEU A 256 10.26 -6.28 -15.39
N ASN A 257 10.24 -5.82 -14.14
CA ASN A 257 9.84 -6.63 -13.00
C ASN A 257 8.37 -7.08 -13.11
N MET A 258 7.48 -6.17 -13.44
CA MET A 258 6.06 -6.45 -13.66
C MET A 258 5.86 -7.49 -14.78
N TYR A 259 6.52 -7.33 -15.93
CA TYR A 259 6.46 -8.33 -17.01
C TYR A 259 6.95 -9.69 -16.55
N ARG A 260 8.10 -9.75 -15.87
CA ARG A 260 8.65 -10.99 -15.33
C ARG A 260 7.66 -11.69 -14.41
N ASP A 261 7.12 -10.97 -13.44
CA ASP A 261 6.23 -11.52 -12.41
C ASP A 261 4.89 -11.96 -13.02
N ALA A 262 4.33 -11.20 -13.95
CA ALA A 262 3.13 -11.57 -14.68
C ALA A 262 3.33 -12.84 -15.53
N MET A 263 4.45 -12.94 -16.26
CA MET A 263 4.77 -14.11 -17.10
C MET A 263 5.05 -15.35 -16.25
N ARG A 264 5.75 -15.22 -15.12
CA ARG A 264 6.00 -16.35 -14.18
C ARG A 264 4.69 -16.93 -13.62
N ASN A 265 3.68 -16.09 -13.48
CA ASN A 265 2.35 -16.48 -13.01
C ASN A 265 1.38 -16.76 -14.19
N GLY A 266 1.90 -17.04 -15.39
CA GLY A 266 1.16 -17.57 -16.52
C GLY A 266 0.44 -16.55 -17.41
N MET A 267 0.68 -15.22 -17.25
CA MET A 267 0.18 -14.25 -18.22
C MET A 267 0.97 -14.28 -19.52
N ARG A 268 0.29 -14.15 -20.65
CA ARG A 268 0.93 -14.01 -21.96
C ARG A 268 1.29 -12.54 -22.23
N VAL A 269 2.34 -12.31 -23.01
CA VAL A 269 2.84 -10.94 -23.32
C VAL A 269 1.79 -10.05 -23.95
N ASN A 270 1.01 -10.57 -24.90
CA ASN A 270 -0.07 -9.83 -25.57
C ASN A 270 -1.19 -9.46 -24.59
N GLU A 271 -1.48 -10.29 -23.62
CA GLU A 271 -2.45 -10.01 -22.56
C GLU A 271 -1.93 -8.93 -21.60
N ILE A 272 -0.65 -9.00 -21.21
CA ILE A 272 -0.02 -7.93 -20.40
C ILE A 272 -0.14 -6.60 -21.16
N ALA A 273 0.17 -6.60 -22.47
CA ALA A 273 0.11 -5.41 -23.30
C ALA A 273 -1.30 -4.81 -23.45
N THR A 274 -2.37 -5.59 -23.23
CA THR A 274 -3.75 -5.11 -23.21
C THR A 274 -4.00 -4.13 -22.06
N TYR A 275 -3.36 -4.36 -20.90
CA TYR A 275 -3.55 -3.55 -19.68
C TYR A 275 -2.40 -2.56 -19.45
N CYS A 276 -1.22 -2.83 -20.01
CA CYS A 276 -0.05 -1.97 -19.92
C CYS A 276 0.72 -1.98 -21.25
N SER A 277 0.41 -1.01 -22.11
CA SER A 277 1.04 -0.86 -23.42
C SER A 277 2.40 -0.14 -23.38
N PHE A 278 2.85 0.29 -22.21
CA PHE A 278 4.11 1.01 -22.05
C PHE A 278 5.32 0.13 -22.37
N LYS A 279 6.32 0.76 -23.01
CA LYS A 279 7.62 0.14 -23.29
C LYS A 279 8.70 0.85 -22.47
N PRO A 280 9.82 0.18 -22.14
CA PRO A 280 10.94 0.85 -21.47
C PRO A 280 11.40 2.09 -22.23
N LEU A 281 11.78 3.15 -21.49
CA LEU A 281 12.24 4.41 -22.06
C LEU A 281 13.64 4.28 -22.65
N LYS A 282 14.55 3.57 -21.95
CA LYS A 282 15.91 3.37 -22.42
C LYS A 282 15.97 2.25 -23.47
N ARG A 283 16.68 2.50 -24.60
CA ARG A 283 16.83 1.55 -25.71
C ARG A 283 17.31 0.16 -25.24
N ARG A 284 18.30 0.13 -24.38
CA ARG A 284 18.85 -1.09 -23.78
C ARG A 284 17.77 -1.92 -23.06
N ASN A 285 16.93 -1.28 -22.26
CA ASN A 285 15.85 -1.93 -21.52
C ASN A 285 14.75 -2.45 -22.46
N ARG A 286 14.50 -1.74 -23.58
CA ARG A 286 13.60 -2.22 -24.65
C ARG A 286 14.11 -3.50 -25.30
N MET A 287 15.41 -3.55 -25.63
CA MET A 287 16.03 -4.76 -26.21
C MET A 287 15.98 -5.92 -25.21
N PHE A 288 16.21 -5.65 -23.91
CA PHE A 288 16.12 -6.66 -22.87
C PHE A 288 14.68 -7.19 -22.72
N LEU A 289 13.67 -6.30 -22.67
CA LEU A 289 12.26 -6.70 -22.64
C LEU A 289 11.91 -7.56 -23.85
N GLN A 290 12.32 -7.16 -25.04
CA GLN A 290 12.09 -7.93 -26.26
C GLN A 290 12.70 -9.32 -26.18
N ALA A 291 13.97 -9.45 -25.76
CA ALA A 291 14.61 -10.74 -25.59
C ALA A 291 13.87 -11.61 -24.57
N MET A 292 13.47 -11.03 -23.42
CA MET A 292 12.75 -11.72 -22.36
C MET A 292 11.36 -12.21 -22.80
N THR A 293 10.71 -11.47 -23.69
CA THR A 293 9.32 -11.76 -24.09
C THR A 293 9.20 -12.59 -25.37
N THR A 294 10.28 -12.71 -26.18
CA THR A 294 10.22 -13.40 -27.48
C THR A 294 11.18 -14.56 -27.63
N TRP A 295 12.41 -14.47 -27.10
CA TRP A 295 13.49 -15.39 -27.48
C TRP A 295 14.00 -16.25 -26.32
N LEU A 296 13.83 -15.80 -25.10
CA LEU A 296 14.42 -16.50 -23.95
C LEU A 296 13.39 -17.36 -23.22
N PRO A 297 13.72 -18.63 -22.91
CA PRO A 297 12.94 -19.41 -21.98
C PRO A 297 12.84 -18.68 -20.62
N LEU A 298 11.69 -18.77 -19.95
CA LEU A 298 11.41 -18.07 -18.71
C LEU A 298 12.50 -18.26 -17.64
N LYS A 299 13.05 -19.46 -17.50
CA LYS A 299 14.14 -19.73 -16.54
C LYS A 299 15.42 -18.94 -16.86
N ILE A 300 15.77 -18.82 -18.14
CA ILE A 300 16.97 -18.09 -18.58
C ILE A 300 16.74 -16.58 -18.45
N SER A 301 15.56 -16.09 -18.84
CA SER A 301 15.20 -14.68 -18.68
C SER A 301 15.22 -14.24 -17.22
N ASP A 302 14.81 -15.11 -16.28
CA ASP A 302 14.85 -14.84 -14.83
C ASP A 302 16.28 -14.72 -14.30
N ILE A 303 17.19 -15.61 -14.73
CA ILE A 303 18.61 -15.55 -14.35
C ILE A 303 19.25 -14.26 -14.89
N LEU A 304 19.05 -13.96 -16.16
CA LEU A 304 19.58 -12.75 -16.79
C LEU A 304 19.01 -11.48 -16.17
N TYR A 305 17.72 -11.49 -15.82
CA TYR A 305 17.10 -10.36 -15.12
C TYR A 305 17.74 -10.14 -13.74
N ARG A 306 17.99 -11.20 -12.96
CA ARG A 306 18.65 -11.07 -11.65
C ARG A 306 20.07 -10.49 -11.77
N VAL A 307 20.84 -10.95 -12.78
CA VAL A 307 22.17 -10.39 -13.06
C VAL A 307 22.06 -8.93 -13.48
N TYR A 308 21.16 -8.65 -14.44
CA TYR A 308 20.92 -7.30 -14.94
C TYR A 308 20.50 -6.33 -13.83
N ARG A 309 19.62 -6.76 -12.93
CA ARG A 309 19.17 -5.99 -11.76
C ARG A 309 20.34 -5.70 -10.80
N LYS A 310 21.18 -6.69 -10.49
CA LYS A 310 22.34 -6.50 -9.61
C LYS A 310 23.31 -5.45 -10.13
N MET A 311 23.52 -5.37 -11.44
CA MET A 311 24.37 -4.35 -12.07
C MET A 311 23.84 -2.92 -11.86
N TRP A 312 22.52 -2.77 -11.51
CA TRP A 312 21.86 -1.48 -11.30
C TRP A 312 21.67 -1.12 -9.83
N GLU A 313 21.75 -2.09 -8.93
CA GLU A 313 21.73 -1.82 -7.48
C GLU A 313 23.01 -1.12 -7.01
N TRP A 314 24.05 -1.08 -7.86
CA TRP A 314 25.35 -0.44 -7.60
C TRP A 314 25.50 0.94 -8.30
N CYS A 315 24.55 1.35 -9.12
CA CYS A 315 24.46 2.66 -9.74
C CYS A 315 23.35 3.52 -9.13
#